data_a694ca38d2ded37483b6130aa82d4d19
#
_entry.id   a694ca38d2ded37483b6130aa82d4d19
#
_cell.length_a   1.000
_cell.length_b   1.000
_cell.length_c   1.000
_cell.angle_alpha   90.00
_cell.angle_beta   90.00
_cell.angle_gamma   90.00
#
_symmetry.space_group_name_H-M   'P 1'
#
loop_
_entity.id
_entity.type
_entity.pdbx_description
1 polymer ?
#
loop_
_entity_poly.entity_id
_entity_poly.type
_entity_poly.pdbx_seq_one_letter_code
_entity_poly.pdbx_strand_id
1 'polypeptide(L)'
;WDMKLKAPLEYRGPFQPIATSAPGITLCEHLPMLAKQAHHLALVNSVGASVNTNDHHAGYYYNLTGHEADQSFRTLGNNRTPFPDDWPYMGSVVASRRSPHDFLPNAISLPHMPSRKPYTRPGQFGAKLGVQYDPMYLLGSREEPTKFTAPALELQAGIDTGRLQTRQHLLTALDDARRDFESFAATRTWNQQTERAMSLLASSSTASAFDISNEPEAVRKRYGDSVNAMSLLMARRLVEVGIPFVTVFWLGHGIGTPLANKCRSAGSWDTHGSNFACLKDDLLPEFDQCFSALVED
;
A
#
# COMPACT_ATOMS: atom_id res chain seq x y z
N TRP A 1 14.04 9.17 10.91
CA TRP A 1 13.37 9.97 11.93
C TRP A 1 14.21 11.17 12.32
N ASP A 2 13.62 12.34 12.30
CA ASP A 2 14.27 13.59 12.67
C ASP A 2 14.35 13.71 14.21
N MET A 3 15.56 13.50 14.76
CA MET A 3 15.84 13.61 16.20
C MET A 3 15.86 15.05 16.72
N LYS A 4 15.66 16.04 15.84
CA LYS A 4 15.66 17.48 16.20
C LYS A 4 16.86 17.92 17.04
N LEU A 5 18.05 17.56 16.61
CA LEU A 5 19.30 17.69 17.35
C LEU A 5 19.59 19.10 17.90
N LYS A 6 19.02 20.13 17.27
CA LYS A 6 19.15 21.55 17.70
C LYS A 6 18.07 21.98 18.70
N ALA A 7 17.08 21.11 18.99
CA ALA A 7 16.03 21.41 19.93
C ALA A 7 16.49 21.10 21.38
N PRO A 8 15.87 21.73 22.41
CA PRO A 8 16.07 21.34 23.80
C PRO A 8 15.76 19.85 24.05
N LEU A 9 16.39 19.27 25.07
CA LEU A 9 16.30 17.83 25.38
C LEU A 9 14.86 17.32 25.53
N GLU A 10 14.00 18.13 26.13
CA GLU A 10 12.59 17.84 26.35
C GLU A 10 11.79 17.68 25.06
N TYR A 11 12.28 18.21 23.92
CA TYR A 11 11.63 18.12 22.61
C TYR A 11 12.25 17.09 21.68
N ARG A 12 13.55 16.80 21.81
CA ARG A 12 14.26 15.94 20.86
C ARG A 12 14.21 14.45 21.18
N GLY A 13 13.73 14.08 22.37
CA GLY A 13 13.68 12.68 22.81
C GLY A 13 15.06 12.08 23.13
N PRO A 14 15.10 10.77 23.51
CA PRO A 14 16.31 10.12 24.03
C PRO A 14 17.24 9.57 22.94
N PHE A 15 16.79 9.44 21.66
CA PHE A 15 17.56 8.79 20.62
C PHE A 15 18.75 9.62 20.16
N GLN A 16 19.84 8.94 19.81
CA GLN A 16 21.07 9.55 19.36
C GLN A 16 21.25 9.46 17.85
N PRO A 17 21.94 10.44 17.25
CA PRO A 17 22.26 10.41 15.82
C PRO A 17 23.45 9.46 15.58
N ILE A 18 23.41 8.80 14.42
CA ILE A 18 24.56 8.07 13.88
C ILE A 18 24.97 8.65 12.52
N ALA A 19 26.27 8.54 12.22
CA ALA A 19 26.80 8.86 10.91
C ALA A 19 26.24 7.88 9.85
N THR A 20 26.13 8.36 8.62
CA THR A 20 25.64 7.58 7.50
C THR A 20 26.67 7.50 6.38
N SER A 21 26.37 6.71 5.35
CA SER A 21 27.19 6.64 4.13
C SER A 21 27.13 7.91 3.27
N ALA A 22 26.24 8.86 3.59
CA ALA A 22 26.10 10.14 2.87
C ALA A 22 26.56 11.31 3.77
N PRO A 23 27.58 12.09 3.38
CA PRO A 23 28.01 13.24 4.14
C PRO A 23 26.86 14.26 4.37
N GLY A 24 26.72 14.74 5.60
CA GLY A 24 25.68 15.71 5.97
C GLY A 24 24.31 15.11 6.29
N ILE A 25 24.12 13.81 6.08
CA ILE A 25 22.93 13.09 6.51
C ILE A 25 23.24 12.31 7.79
N THR A 26 22.39 12.48 8.80
CA THR A 26 22.42 11.70 10.04
C THR A 26 21.07 11.00 10.21
N LEU A 27 21.09 9.77 10.69
CA LEU A 27 19.88 9.01 11.03
C LEU A 27 19.86 8.65 12.52
N CYS A 28 18.72 8.17 12.99
CA CYS A 28 18.56 7.66 14.34
C CYS A 28 19.40 6.39 14.55
N GLU A 29 20.00 6.23 15.74
CA GLU A 29 20.83 5.07 16.12
C GLU A 29 20.15 3.70 15.93
N HIS A 30 18.81 3.68 15.86
CA HIS A 30 18.00 2.48 15.62
C HIS A 30 17.77 2.18 14.13
N LEU A 31 18.48 2.88 13.23
CA LEU A 31 18.44 2.67 11.78
C LEU A 31 19.86 2.41 11.21
N PRO A 32 20.65 1.48 11.80
CA PRO A 32 22.04 1.28 11.39
C PRO A 32 22.19 0.65 9.99
N MET A 33 21.22 -0.15 9.53
CA MET A 33 21.25 -0.74 8.20
C MET A 33 20.92 0.30 7.13
N LEU A 34 19.88 1.09 7.35
CA LEU A 34 19.51 2.18 6.46
C LEU A 34 20.57 3.28 6.40
N ALA A 35 21.29 3.52 7.50
CA ALA A 35 22.41 4.46 7.52
C ALA A 35 23.51 4.09 6.52
N LYS A 36 23.74 2.80 6.26
CA LYS A 36 24.70 2.32 5.25
C LYS A 36 24.20 2.56 3.81
N GLN A 37 22.88 2.69 3.63
CA GLN A 37 22.24 2.93 2.34
C GLN A 37 21.88 4.40 2.11
N ALA A 38 22.27 5.31 3.01
CA ALA A 38 21.83 6.71 2.95
C ALA A 38 22.28 7.46 1.69
N HIS A 39 23.31 7.00 1.00
CA HIS A 39 23.77 7.57 -0.28
C HIS A 39 22.77 7.33 -1.44
N HIS A 40 21.79 6.45 -1.27
CA HIS A 40 20.68 6.24 -2.18
C HIS A 40 19.43 7.08 -1.80
N LEU A 41 19.48 7.83 -0.70
CA LEU A 41 18.31 8.54 -0.16
C LEU A 41 18.39 10.05 -0.44
N ALA A 42 17.24 10.63 -0.74
CA ALA A 42 17.04 12.07 -0.71
C ALA A 42 16.08 12.42 0.44
N LEU A 43 16.52 13.25 1.39
CA LEU A 43 15.73 13.65 2.55
C LEU A 43 15.16 15.05 2.34
N VAL A 44 13.84 15.17 2.38
CA VAL A 44 13.14 16.46 2.30
C VAL A 44 12.64 16.82 3.70
N ASN A 45 13.42 17.63 4.43
CA ASN A 45 13.14 17.99 5.82
C ASN A 45 12.04 19.06 5.99
N SER A 46 11.66 19.74 4.92
CA SER A 46 10.73 20.86 4.95
C SER A 46 9.30 20.50 4.53
N VAL A 47 8.96 19.22 4.51
CA VAL A 47 7.59 18.81 4.22
C VAL A 47 6.69 19.21 5.37
N GLY A 48 5.72 20.07 5.07
CA GLY A 48 4.68 20.50 6.00
C GLY A 48 3.30 20.36 5.37
N ALA A 49 2.27 20.45 6.20
CA ALA A 49 0.89 20.51 5.75
C ALA A 49 0.30 21.88 6.07
N SER A 50 -0.50 22.43 5.16
CA SER A 50 -1.25 23.66 5.39
C SER A 50 -2.40 23.46 6.41
N VAL A 51 -2.82 22.22 6.57
CA VAL A 51 -3.91 21.81 7.47
C VAL A 51 -3.40 20.84 8.49
N ASN A 52 -3.61 21.16 9.76
CA ASN A 52 -3.42 20.24 10.88
C ASN A 52 -4.73 19.54 11.20
N THR A 53 -4.71 18.21 11.22
CA THR A 53 -5.88 17.41 11.58
C THR A 53 -5.48 16.32 12.57
N ASN A 54 -6.33 16.10 13.59
CA ASN A 54 -6.21 14.98 14.51
C ASN A 54 -7.07 13.78 14.08
N ASP A 55 -7.58 13.78 12.86
CA ASP A 55 -8.43 12.74 12.33
C ASP A 55 -7.65 11.87 11.33
N HIS A 56 -7.64 10.57 11.57
CA HIS A 56 -6.93 9.62 10.70
C HIS A 56 -7.50 9.56 9.28
N HIS A 57 -8.82 9.69 9.10
CA HIS A 57 -9.43 9.69 7.78
C HIS A 57 -9.00 10.91 6.98
N ALA A 58 -9.04 12.09 7.60
CA ALA A 58 -8.57 13.33 6.98
C ALA A 58 -7.07 13.28 6.69
N GLY A 59 -6.26 12.74 7.61
CA GLY A 59 -4.83 12.54 7.43
C GLY A 59 -4.50 11.60 6.27
N TYR A 60 -5.16 10.45 6.19
CA TYR A 60 -5.03 9.53 5.04
C TYR A 60 -5.40 10.20 3.73
N TYR A 61 -6.55 10.86 3.71
CA TYR A 61 -7.03 11.56 2.52
C TYR A 61 -6.02 12.57 2.02
N TYR A 62 -5.54 13.43 2.91
CA TYR A 62 -4.56 14.46 2.58
C TYR A 62 -3.26 13.86 2.04
N ASN A 63 -2.70 12.86 2.72
CA ASN A 63 -1.45 12.23 2.30
C ASN A 63 -1.56 11.46 0.98
N LEU A 64 -2.72 10.86 0.69
CA LEU A 64 -2.89 10.01 -0.49
C LEU A 64 -3.38 10.79 -1.72
N THR A 65 -4.01 11.95 -1.53
CA THR A 65 -4.57 12.75 -2.63
C THR A 65 -3.84 14.07 -2.86
N GLY A 66 -3.10 14.58 -1.86
CA GLY A 66 -2.51 15.93 -1.87
C GLY A 66 -3.52 17.05 -1.67
N HIS A 67 -4.78 16.72 -1.32
CA HIS A 67 -5.87 17.68 -1.16
C HIS A 67 -6.41 17.71 0.26
N GLU A 68 -6.84 18.90 0.69
CA GLU A 68 -7.46 19.06 1.99
C GLU A 68 -8.78 18.29 2.10
N ALA A 69 -9.03 17.76 3.29
CA ALA A 69 -10.30 17.13 3.62
C ALA A 69 -11.42 18.20 3.69
N ASP A 70 -12.53 17.93 3.03
CA ASP A 70 -13.68 18.80 3.01
C ASP A 70 -14.48 18.78 4.34
N GLN A 71 -15.56 19.57 4.41
CA GLN A 71 -16.42 19.65 5.59
C GLN A 71 -17.05 18.31 6.00
N SER A 72 -17.23 17.36 5.04
CA SER A 72 -17.83 16.05 5.36
C SER A 72 -16.98 15.24 6.33
N PHE A 73 -15.65 15.42 6.33
CA PHE A 73 -14.75 14.77 7.29
C PHE A 73 -14.98 15.25 8.73
N ARG A 74 -15.31 16.52 8.92
CA ARG A 74 -15.66 17.05 10.23
C ARG A 74 -17.03 16.56 10.71
N THR A 75 -17.99 16.47 9.77
CA THR A 75 -19.36 16.08 10.07
C THR A 75 -19.50 14.59 10.35
N LEU A 76 -18.85 13.75 9.53
CA LEU A 76 -18.98 12.29 9.58
C LEU A 76 -17.84 11.64 10.39
N GLY A 77 -16.69 12.31 10.54
CA GLY A 77 -15.52 11.79 11.23
C GLY A 77 -15.11 10.41 10.69
N ASN A 78 -14.89 9.46 11.58
CA ASN A 78 -14.50 8.10 11.23
C ASN A 78 -15.55 7.30 10.42
N ASN A 79 -16.77 7.82 10.29
CA ASN A 79 -17.84 7.21 9.48
C ASN A 79 -17.84 7.71 8.03
N ARG A 80 -16.93 8.63 7.67
CA ARG A 80 -16.76 9.11 6.31
C ARG A 80 -16.25 7.98 5.41
N THR A 81 -17.07 7.56 4.48
CA THR A 81 -16.72 6.59 3.43
C THR A 81 -16.22 7.31 2.17
N PRO A 82 -15.56 6.63 1.22
CA PRO A 82 -15.21 7.23 -0.06
C PRO A 82 -16.44 7.73 -0.81
N PHE A 83 -16.35 8.92 -1.41
CA PHE A 83 -17.38 9.49 -2.27
C PHE A 83 -16.89 9.52 -3.74
N PRO A 84 -17.79 9.43 -4.71
CA PRO A 84 -17.43 9.46 -6.13
C PRO A 84 -16.76 10.78 -6.57
N ASP A 85 -17.05 11.87 -5.89
CA ASP A 85 -16.51 13.22 -6.15
C ASP A 85 -15.30 13.57 -5.30
N ASP A 86 -14.77 12.64 -4.52
CA ASP A 86 -13.50 12.81 -3.81
C ASP A 86 -12.35 13.12 -4.80
N TRP A 87 -11.29 13.71 -4.27
CA TRP A 87 -10.05 13.80 -5.02
C TRP A 87 -9.42 12.41 -5.20
N PRO A 88 -8.89 12.12 -6.39
CA PRO A 88 -8.36 10.80 -6.67
C PRO A 88 -7.07 10.54 -5.91
N TYR A 89 -6.88 9.28 -5.58
CA TYR A 89 -5.63 8.76 -5.08
C TYR A 89 -4.48 8.99 -6.08
N MET A 90 -3.27 9.33 -5.57
CA MET A 90 -2.12 9.62 -6.44
C MET A 90 -1.75 8.48 -7.39
N GLY A 91 -1.89 7.22 -6.98
CA GLY A 91 -1.70 6.06 -7.86
C GLY A 91 -2.75 5.98 -8.95
N SER A 92 -3.98 6.40 -8.69
CA SER A 92 -5.04 6.51 -9.70
C SER A 92 -4.76 7.62 -10.71
N VAL A 93 -4.16 8.73 -10.27
CA VAL A 93 -3.68 9.79 -11.17
C VAL A 93 -2.59 9.25 -12.08
N VAL A 94 -1.61 8.54 -11.57
CA VAL A 94 -0.58 7.86 -12.38
C VAL A 94 -1.20 6.89 -13.35
N ALA A 95 -2.13 6.04 -12.88
CA ALA A 95 -2.83 5.07 -13.71
C ALA A 95 -3.60 5.74 -14.87
N SER A 96 -4.21 6.91 -14.64
CA SER A 96 -4.93 7.65 -15.68
C SER A 96 -4.04 8.29 -16.75
N ARG A 97 -2.74 8.44 -16.47
CA ARG A 97 -1.74 9.06 -17.37
C ARG A 97 -0.85 8.05 -18.09
N ARG A 98 -0.91 6.78 -17.71
CA ARG A 98 -0.18 5.69 -18.35
C ARG A 98 -1.08 4.96 -19.32
N SER A 99 -0.49 4.50 -20.42
CA SER A 99 -1.20 3.58 -21.31
C SER A 99 -1.57 2.32 -20.56
N PRO A 100 -2.76 1.78 -20.75
CA PRO A 100 -3.11 0.48 -20.18
C PRO A 100 -2.08 -0.56 -20.64
N HIS A 101 -1.61 -1.36 -19.70
CA HIS A 101 -0.86 -2.56 -20.02
C HIS A 101 -1.86 -3.70 -20.23
N ASP A 102 -1.60 -4.58 -21.21
CA ASP A 102 -2.54 -5.65 -21.55
C ASP A 102 -2.81 -6.61 -20.37
N PHE A 103 -1.81 -6.78 -19.50
CA PHE A 103 -1.84 -7.79 -18.44
C PHE A 103 -1.54 -7.26 -17.03
N LEU A 104 -1.14 -5.99 -16.86
CA LEU A 104 -0.71 -5.46 -15.56
C LEU A 104 -1.52 -4.23 -15.18
N PRO A 105 -1.96 -4.10 -13.90
CA PRO A 105 -2.55 -2.87 -13.42
C PRO A 105 -1.49 -1.77 -13.32
N ASN A 106 -1.90 -0.52 -13.55
CA ASN A 106 -1.00 0.63 -13.45
C ASN A 106 -0.76 1.11 -12.01
N ALA A 107 -1.54 0.61 -11.06
CA ALA A 107 -1.36 0.90 -9.63
C ALA A 107 -1.77 -0.31 -8.78
N ILE A 108 -0.94 -0.63 -7.79
CA ILE A 108 -1.21 -1.69 -6.80
C ILE A 108 -1.03 -1.12 -5.40
N SER A 109 -1.90 -1.53 -4.48
CA SER A 109 -1.80 -1.25 -3.05
C SER A 109 -1.78 -2.55 -2.25
N LEU A 110 -0.90 -2.64 -1.25
CA LEU A 110 -0.71 -3.82 -0.41
C LEU A 110 -0.25 -3.44 1.01
N PRO A 111 -0.27 -4.30 2.03
CA PRO A 111 -0.89 -5.63 2.05
C PRO A 111 -2.34 -5.61 2.50
N HIS A 112 -2.96 -4.46 2.64
CA HIS A 112 -4.35 -4.33 3.08
C HIS A 112 -4.98 -3.06 2.53
N MET A 113 -6.31 -3.04 2.52
CA MET A 113 -7.07 -1.83 2.27
C MET A 113 -7.29 -1.09 3.59
N PRO A 114 -6.67 0.10 3.81
CA PRO A 114 -6.89 0.85 5.02
C PRO A 114 -8.36 1.10 5.29
N SER A 115 -8.82 0.65 6.45
CA SER A 115 -10.22 0.74 6.84
C SER A 115 -10.35 0.88 8.36
N ARG A 116 -11.49 1.39 8.81
CA ARG A 116 -11.96 1.26 10.18
C ARG A 116 -13.35 0.63 10.12
N LYS A 117 -13.41 -0.65 10.39
CA LYS A 117 -14.67 -1.41 10.26
C LYS A 117 -15.84 -0.67 10.91
N PRO A 118 -16.99 -0.59 10.21
CA PRO A 118 -17.29 -1.17 8.90
C PRO A 118 -16.87 -0.30 7.70
N TYR A 119 -16.25 0.85 7.92
CA TYR A 119 -16.00 1.87 6.90
C TYR A 119 -14.61 1.78 6.28
N THR A 120 -14.53 1.86 4.96
CA THR A 120 -13.28 2.03 4.22
C THR A 120 -12.84 3.49 4.29
N ARG A 121 -11.54 3.73 4.43
CA ARG A 121 -11.00 5.10 4.46
C ARG A 121 -11.05 5.73 3.07
N PRO A 122 -11.43 7.03 2.95
CA PRO A 122 -11.38 7.76 1.69
C PRO A 122 -9.93 8.04 1.25
N GLY A 123 -9.77 8.50 0.00
CA GLY A 123 -8.47 8.87 -0.57
C GLY A 123 -7.68 7.71 -1.18
N GLN A 124 -8.28 6.53 -1.37
CA GLN A 124 -7.62 5.32 -1.85
C GLN A 124 -8.05 4.90 -3.26
N PHE A 125 -8.93 5.63 -3.91
CA PHE A 125 -9.63 5.22 -5.13
C PHE A 125 -9.49 6.26 -6.24
N GLY A 126 -9.93 5.90 -7.44
CA GLY A 126 -9.98 6.78 -8.59
C GLY A 126 -10.97 7.94 -8.44
N ALA A 127 -12.02 7.74 -7.62
CA ALA A 127 -13.01 8.74 -7.30
C ALA A 127 -13.51 9.49 -8.56
N LYS A 128 -13.40 10.82 -8.64
CA LYS A 128 -13.83 11.58 -9.82
C LYS A 128 -13.12 11.27 -11.14
N LEU A 129 -12.02 10.50 -11.12
CA LEU A 129 -11.42 9.97 -12.35
C LEU A 129 -12.13 8.70 -12.85
N GLY A 130 -12.93 8.08 -11.99
CA GLY A 130 -13.66 6.85 -12.27
C GLY A 130 -12.99 5.58 -11.74
N VAL A 131 -13.81 4.58 -11.47
CA VAL A 131 -13.41 3.29 -10.86
C VAL A 131 -12.44 2.47 -11.73
N GLN A 132 -12.36 2.74 -13.03
CA GLN A 132 -11.39 2.11 -13.93
C GLN A 132 -9.94 2.43 -13.57
N TYR A 133 -9.71 3.46 -12.75
CA TYR A 133 -8.39 3.87 -12.26
C TYR A 133 -8.17 3.49 -10.80
N ASP A 134 -9.08 2.75 -10.19
CA ASP A 134 -8.86 2.22 -8.84
C ASP A 134 -7.61 1.33 -8.82
N PRO A 135 -6.78 1.40 -7.78
CA PRO A 135 -5.66 0.50 -7.63
C PRO A 135 -6.15 -0.94 -7.38
N MET A 136 -5.41 -1.92 -7.87
CA MET A 136 -5.63 -3.30 -7.46
C MET A 136 -5.07 -3.48 -6.04
N TYR A 137 -5.80 -4.21 -5.20
CA TYR A 137 -5.34 -4.55 -3.86
C TYR A 137 -4.80 -5.99 -3.80
N LEU A 138 -3.62 -6.13 -3.23
CA LEU A 138 -3.08 -7.41 -2.80
C LEU A 138 -3.17 -7.48 -1.27
N LEU A 139 -3.84 -8.51 -0.78
CA LEU A 139 -4.05 -8.71 0.65
C LEU A 139 -3.05 -9.74 1.18
N GLY A 140 -2.26 -9.34 2.16
CA GLY A 140 -1.36 -10.20 2.93
C GLY A 140 -1.89 -10.42 4.34
N SER A 141 -1.41 -11.45 5.00
CA SER A 141 -1.74 -11.74 6.40
C SER A 141 -0.50 -11.92 7.26
N ARG A 142 -0.65 -11.78 8.57
CA ARG A 142 0.44 -12.01 9.52
C ARG A 142 0.71 -13.48 9.75
N GLU A 143 -0.33 -14.31 9.60
CA GLU A 143 -0.29 -15.74 9.78
C GLU A 143 0.47 -16.44 8.67
N GLU A 144 0.36 -15.90 7.44
CA GLU A 144 1.04 -16.41 6.24
C GLU A 144 1.69 -15.25 5.48
N PRO A 145 2.81 -14.67 5.99
CA PRO A 145 3.40 -13.44 5.46
C PRO A 145 3.83 -13.50 4.00
N THR A 146 4.13 -14.69 3.50
CA THR A 146 4.56 -14.92 2.11
C THR A 146 3.41 -15.09 1.13
N LYS A 147 2.16 -15.20 1.63
CA LYS A 147 0.98 -15.36 0.78
C LYS A 147 0.25 -14.04 0.60
N PHE A 148 0.06 -13.69 -0.64
CA PHE A 148 -0.76 -12.55 -1.03
C PHE A 148 -1.91 -13.03 -1.89
N THR A 149 -3.11 -12.52 -1.59
CA THR A 149 -4.33 -12.78 -2.36
C THR A 149 -4.79 -11.50 -3.04
N ALA A 150 -5.34 -11.65 -4.22
CA ALA A 150 -5.97 -10.55 -4.93
C ALA A 150 -7.46 -10.86 -5.03
N PRO A 151 -8.33 -10.30 -4.18
CA PRO A 151 -9.75 -10.62 -4.18
C PRO A 151 -10.43 -10.42 -5.53
N ALA A 152 -9.91 -9.47 -6.33
CA ALA A 152 -10.39 -9.26 -7.69
C ALA A 152 -10.01 -10.40 -8.65
N LEU A 153 -9.05 -11.26 -8.29
CA LEU A 153 -8.55 -12.36 -9.11
C LEU A 153 -8.99 -13.73 -8.59
N GLU A 154 -9.67 -13.80 -7.44
CA GLU A 154 -10.13 -15.08 -6.90
C GLU A 154 -11.31 -15.60 -7.72
N LEU A 155 -11.09 -16.76 -8.34
CA LEU A 155 -12.17 -17.50 -8.97
C LEU A 155 -13.14 -18.00 -7.90
N GLN A 156 -14.44 -17.78 -8.09
CA GLN A 156 -15.44 -18.37 -7.20
C GLN A 156 -15.29 -19.88 -7.19
N ALA A 157 -15.48 -20.49 -6.02
CA ALA A 157 -15.38 -21.93 -5.83
C ALA A 157 -16.22 -22.68 -6.89
N GLY A 158 -15.59 -23.62 -7.61
CA GLY A 158 -16.21 -24.39 -8.69
C GLY A 158 -16.08 -23.81 -10.10
N ILE A 159 -15.35 -22.70 -10.30
CA ILE A 159 -15.00 -22.17 -11.60
C ILE A 159 -13.52 -22.52 -11.87
N ASP A 160 -13.26 -23.40 -12.83
CA ASP A 160 -11.93 -23.64 -13.38
C ASP A 160 -11.64 -22.71 -14.56
N THR A 161 -10.39 -22.66 -15.02
CA THR A 161 -9.95 -21.82 -16.14
C THR A 161 -10.67 -22.13 -17.45
N GLY A 162 -11.07 -23.38 -17.68
CA GLY A 162 -11.83 -23.79 -18.88
C GLY A 162 -13.26 -23.27 -18.86
N ARG A 163 -13.91 -23.32 -17.69
CA ARG A 163 -15.25 -22.72 -17.50
C ARG A 163 -15.19 -21.20 -17.57
N LEU A 164 -14.09 -20.60 -17.13
CA LEU A 164 -13.85 -19.18 -17.25
C LEU A 164 -13.78 -18.75 -18.72
N GLN A 165 -12.99 -19.45 -19.54
CA GLN A 165 -12.89 -19.19 -21.00
C GLN A 165 -14.25 -19.37 -21.71
N THR A 166 -15.00 -20.42 -21.35
CA THR A 166 -16.34 -20.66 -21.91
C THR A 166 -17.31 -19.54 -21.52
N ARG A 167 -17.26 -19.03 -20.27
CA ARG A 167 -18.06 -17.88 -19.86
C ARG A 167 -17.63 -16.58 -20.54
N GLN A 168 -16.33 -16.39 -20.77
CA GLN A 168 -15.81 -15.23 -21.50
C GLN A 168 -16.31 -15.23 -22.94
N HIS A 169 -16.27 -16.37 -23.65
CA HIS A 169 -16.84 -16.50 -24.99
C HIS A 169 -18.35 -16.26 -25.00
N LEU A 170 -19.07 -16.74 -23.97
CA LEU A 170 -20.53 -16.50 -23.85
C LEU A 170 -20.84 -15.04 -23.55
N LEU A 171 -20.06 -14.37 -22.69
CA LEU A 171 -20.19 -12.95 -22.39
C LEU A 171 -19.88 -12.10 -23.63
N THR A 172 -18.83 -12.42 -24.39
CA THR A 172 -18.52 -11.73 -25.65
C THR A 172 -19.63 -11.87 -26.67
N ALA A 173 -20.20 -13.08 -26.82
CA ALA A 173 -21.34 -13.32 -27.70
C ALA A 173 -22.62 -12.60 -27.24
N LEU A 174 -22.85 -12.49 -25.93
CA LEU A 174 -23.96 -11.72 -25.34
C LEU A 174 -23.72 -10.21 -25.44
N ASP A 175 -22.48 -9.73 -25.26
CA ASP A 175 -22.11 -8.32 -25.38
C ASP A 175 -22.18 -7.86 -26.85
N ASP A 176 -21.86 -8.71 -27.83
CA ASP A 176 -22.06 -8.42 -29.25
C ASP A 176 -23.55 -8.28 -29.60
N ALA A 177 -24.42 -9.08 -28.97
CA ALA A 177 -25.86 -8.94 -29.09
C ALA A 177 -26.44 -7.76 -28.27
N ARG A 178 -25.73 -7.28 -27.30
CA ARG A 178 -26.13 -6.21 -26.37
C ARG A 178 -25.60 -4.82 -26.74
N ARG A 179 -24.61 -4.71 -27.64
CA ARG A 179 -24.04 -3.43 -28.08
C ARG A 179 -25.04 -2.46 -28.63
N ASP A 180 -26.17 -2.97 -29.11
CA ASP A 180 -27.28 -2.13 -29.59
C ASP A 180 -28.13 -1.54 -28.44
N PHE A 181 -27.96 -1.98 -27.19
CA PHE A 181 -28.86 -1.62 -26.08
C PHE A 181 -28.27 -0.83 -24.93
N GLU A 182 -26.94 -0.72 -24.73
CA GLU A 182 -26.42 -0.10 -23.50
C GLU A 182 -25.29 0.93 -23.69
N SER A 183 -25.67 2.19 -23.57
CA SER A 183 -24.80 3.35 -23.34
C SER A 183 -24.41 3.54 -21.84
N PHE A 184 -24.41 2.49 -21.01
CA PHE A 184 -24.10 2.63 -19.58
C PHE A 184 -22.61 2.41 -19.26
N ALA A 185 -21.94 3.49 -18.80
CA ALA A 185 -20.52 3.52 -18.42
C ALA A 185 -20.15 2.49 -17.32
N ALA A 186 -21.06 2.19 -16.40
CA ALA A 186 -20.84 1.25 -15.30
C ALA A 186 -20.61 -0.20 -15.75
N THR A 187 -21.33 -0.67 -16.77
CA THR A 187 -21.19 -2.04 -17.28
C THR A 187 -19.86 -2.23 -18.02
N ARG A 188 -19.42 -1.21 -18.76
CA ARG A 188 -18.15 -1.21 -19.47
C ARG A 188 -16.96 -1.29 -18.50
N THR A 189 -17.05 -0.60 -17.37
CA THR A 189 -16.00 -0.58 -16.33
C THR A 189 -15.88 -1.93 -15.62
N TRP A 190 -16.99 -2.59 -15.31
CA TRP A 190 -17.00 -3.93 -14.72
C TRP A 190 -16.33 -4.94 -15.65
N ASN A 191 -16.65 -4.91 -16.94
CA ASN A 191 -16.07 -5.81 -17.93
C ASN A 191 -14.55 -5.60 -18.07
N GLN A 192 -14.07 -4.35 -18.11
CA GLN A 192 -12.64 -4.05 -18.20
C GLN A 192 -11.83 -4.54 -16.99
N GLN A 193 -12.36 -4.39 -15.78
CA GLN A 193 -11.67 -4.91 -14.58
C GLN A 193 -11.66 -6.43 -14.56
N THR A 194 -12.73 -7.07 -14.96
CA THR A 194 -12.84 -8.53 -15.08
C THR A 194 -11.91 -9.07 -16.16
N GLU A 195 -11.83 -8.42 -17.32
CA GLU A 195 -10.91 -8.79 -18.41
C GLU A 195 -9.45 -8.64 -17.99
N ARG A 196 -9.09 -7.54 -17.29
CA ARG A 196 -7.75 -7.36 -16.72
C ARG A 196 -7.41 -8.42 -15.69
N ALA A 197 -8.34 -8.74 -14.80
CA ALA A 197 -8.18 -9.81 -13.83
C ALA A 197 -7.96 -11.18 -14.52
N MET A 198 -8.73 -11.48 -15.56
CA MET A 198 -8.58 -12.71 -16.34
C MET A 198 -7.27 -12.78 -17.11
N SER A 199 -6.82 -11.66 -17.69
CA SER A 199 -5.53 -11.55 -18.38
C SER A 199 -4.35 -11.77 -17.45
N LEU A 200 -4.44 -11.24 -16.22
CA LEU A 200 -3.44 -11.48 -15.16
C LEU A 200 -3.31 -12.97 -14.81
N LEU A 201 -4.43 -13.68 -14.70
CA LEU A 201 -4.44 -15.13 -14.41
C LEU A 201 -3.95 -15.98 -15.58
N ALA A 202 -4.09 -15.50 -16.81
CA ALA A 202 -3.68 -16.22 -18.02
C ALA A 202 -2.19 -16.10 -18.32
N SER A 203 -1.48 -15.11 -17.78
CA SER A 203 -0.04 -14.91 -18.00
C SER A 203 0.78 -15.60 -16.91
N SER A 204 1.53 -16.65 -17.28
CA SER A 204 2.40 -17.38 -16.33
C SER A 204 3.51 -16.51 -15.74
N SER A 205 4.03 -15.54 -16.48
CA SER A 205 5.06 -14.61 -16.01
C SER A 205 4.50 -13.64 -14.99
N THR A 206 3.28 -13.17 -15.21
CA THR A 206 2.59 -12.27 -14.27
C THR A 206 2.20 -13.02 -12.99
N ALA A 207 1.64 -14.23 -13.12
CA ALA A 207 1.32 -15.06 -11.95
C ALA A 207 2.55 -15.36 -11.09
N SER A 208 3.71 -15.59 -11.72
CA SER A 208 4.97 -15.78 -11.01
C SER A 208 5.44 -14.56 -10.22
N ALA A 209 5.16 -13.34 -10.71
CA ALA A 209 5.53 -12.11 -10.00
C ALA A 209 4.81 -11.98 -8.65
N PHE A 210 3.59 -12.48 -8.53
CA PHE A 210 2.81 -12.45 -7.31
C PHE A 210 3.15 -13.55 -6.30
N ASP A 211 4.04 -14.47 -6.66
CA ASP A 211 4.45 -15.57 -5.78
C ASP A 211 5.83 -15.33 -5.17
N ILE A 212 5.86 -14.87 -3.93
CA ILE A 212 7.09 -14.62 -3.17
C ILE A 212 7.87 -15.92 -2.90
N SER A 213 7.22 -17.08 -2.94
CA SER A 213 7.90 -18.36 -2.70
C SER A 213 8.99 -18.66 -3.75
N ASN A 214 8.90 -18.04 -4.92
CA ASN A 214 9.90 -18.11 -5.98
C ASN A 214 11.20 -17.35 -5.65
N GLU A 215 11.19 -16.46 -4.65
CA GLU A 215 12.40 -15.80 -4.19
C GLU A 215 13.30 -16.73 -3.38
N PRO A 216 14.63 -16.69 -3.58
CA PRO A 216 15.55 -17.44 -2.75
C PRO A 216 15.36 -17.16 -1.26
N GLU A 217 15.49 -18.19 -0.43
CA GLU A 217 15.34 -18.04 1.02
C GLU A 217 16.27 -16.96 1.60
N ALA A 218 17.50 -16.88 1.10
CA ALA A 218 18.47 -15.86 1.52
C ALA A 218 17.97 -14.43 1.26
N VAL A 219 17.28 -14.19 0.14
CA VAL A 219 16.66 -12.90 -0.18
C VAL A 219 15.51 -12.62 0.78
N ARG A 220 14.60 -13.58 0.98
CA ARG A 220 13.51 -13.42 1.92
C ARG A 220 13.99 -13.10 3.34
N LYS A 221 15.01 -13.82 3.84
CA LYS A 221 15.61 -13.58 5.17
C LYS A 221 16.26 -12.20 5.28
N ARG A 222 16.80 -11.65 4.20
CA ARG A 222 17.38 -10.30 4.21
C ARG A 222 16.30 -9.25 4.49
N TYR A 223 15.12 -9.38 3.91
CA TYR A 223 13.98 -8.50 4.20
C TYR A 223 13.40 -8.74 5.61
N GLY A 224 13.34 -9.97 6.07
CA GLY A 224 12.73 -10.40 7.34
C GLY A 224 11.47 -11.25 7.12
N ASP A 225 10.84 -11.67 8.22
CA ASP A 225 9.76 -12.68 8.17
C ASP A 225 8.36 -12.08 8.33
N SER A 226 8.24 -10.78 8.53
CA SER A 226 6.94 -10.13 8.74
C SER A 226 6.18 -9.91 7.45
N VAL A 227 4.86 -9.71 7.55
CA VAL A 227 4.03 -9.31 6.42
C VAL A 227 4.45 -7.97 5.81
N ASN A 228 4.98 -7.04 6.63
CA ASN A 228 5.49 -5.77 6.15
C ASN A 228 6.76 -5.96 5.33
N ALA A 229 7.68 -6.81 5.81
CA ALA A 229 8.88 -7.19 5.10
C ALA A 229 8.57 -7.86 3.75
N MET A 230 7.65 -8.83 3.76
CA MET A 230 7.22 -9.50 2.54
C MET A 230 6.45 -8.56 1.60
N SER A 231 5.77 -7.56 2.14
CA SER A 231 5.12 -6.52 1.31
C SER A 231 6.13 -5.65 0.57
N LEU A 232 7.25 -5.28 1.18
CA LEU A 232 8.31 -4.56 0.50
C LEU A 232 9.00 -5.41 -0.56
N LEU A 233 9.24 -6.70 -0.28
CA LEU A 233 9.77 -7.64 -1.25
C LEU A 233 8.79 -7.83 -2.43
N MET A 234 7.49 -7.94 -2.17
CA MET A 234 6.45 -7.97 -3.21
C MET A 234 6.47 -6.69 -4.03
N ALA A 235 6.59 -5.53 -3.40
CA ALA A 235 6.64 -4.24 -4.11
C ALA A 235 7.83 -4.18 -5.08
N ARG A 236 9.03 -4.65 -4.69
CA ARG A 236 10.18 -4.79 -5.59
C ARG A 236 9.82 -5.61 -6.81
N ARG A 237 9.29 -6.83 -6.62
CA ARG A 237 8.91 -7.75 -7.71
C ARG A 237 7.89 -7.14 -8.66
N LEU A 238 6.92 -6.41 -8.12
CA LEU A 238 5.89 -5.73 -8.92
C LEU A 238 6.50 -4.61 -9.79
N VAL A 239 7.46 -3.86 -9.26
CA VAL A 239 8.18 -2.85 -10.03
C VAL A 239 9.06 -3.48 -11.11
N GLU A 240 9.74 -4.60 -10.81
CA GLU A 240 10.57 -5.35 -11.76
C GLU A 240 9.77 -5.85 -12.97
N VAL A 241 8.52 -6.24 -12.80
CA VAL A 241 7.63 -6.63 -13.91
C VAL A 241 6.92 -5.47 -14.59
N GLY A 242 7.18 -4.23 -14.15
CA GLY A 242 6.72 -3.02 -14.82
C GLY A 242 5.50 -2.33 -14.24
N ILE A 243 5.05 -2.67 -13.01
CA ILE A 243 3.99 -1.91 -12.33
C ILE A 243 4.53 -0.51 -12.01
N PRO A 244 3.95 0.57 -12.55
CA PRO A 244 4.52 1.90 -12.44
C PRO A 244 4.27 2.58 -11.09
N PHE A 245 3.31 2.09 -10.29
CA PHE A 245 3.00 2.67 -8.99
C PHE A 245 2.57 1.60 -7.98
N VAL A 246 3.36 1.46 -6.92
CA VAL A 246 3.08 0.51 -5.84
C VAL A 246 3.03 1.25 -4.51
N THR A 247 1.95 1.06 -3.74
CA THR A 247 1.82 1.59 -2.39
C THR A 247 1.85 0.46 -1.39
N VAL A 248 2.76 0.57 -0.43
CA VAL A 248 2.82 -0.34 0.71
C VAL A 248 2.31 0.36 1.95
N PHE A 249 1.20 -0.12 2.49
CA PHE A 249 0.68 0.30 3.79
C PHE A 249 1.29 -0.57 4.88
N TRP A 250 1.83 0.06 5.93
CA TRP A 250 2.34 -0.69 7.06
C TRP A 250 1.20 -1.32 7.86
N LEU A 251 1.17 -2.64 7.94
CA LEU A 251 0.17 -3.35 8.71
C LEU A 251 0.59 -3.43 10.19
N GLY A 252 -0.18 -2.81 11.08
CA GLY A 252 0.07 -2.90 12.51
C GLY A 252 -0.08 -4.33 13.05
N HIS A 253 0.50 -4.62 14.22
CA HIS A 253 0.52 -5.98 14.79
C HIS A 253 -0.85 -6.52 15.25
N GLY A 254 -1.86 -5.64 15.35
CA GLY A 254 -3.23 -6.01 15.72
C GLY A 254 -3.53 -5.78 17.21
N ILE A 255 -4.80 -5.49 17.47
CA ILE A 255 -5.31 -5.27 18.84
C ILE A 255 -5.14 -6.56 19.66
N GLY A 256 -4.72 -6.43 20.91
CA GLY A 256 -4.52 -7.56 21.83
C GLY A 256 -3.12 -8.18 21.80
N THR A 257 -2.27 -7.80 20.85
CA THR A 257 -0.87 -8.24 20.81
C THR A 257 -0.03 -7.55 21.90
N PRO A 258 1.10 -8.12 22.32
CA PRO A 258 2.00 -7.48 23.29
C PRO A 258 2.43 -6.07 22.86
N LEU A 259 2.75 -5.88 21.58
CA LEU A 259 3.12 -4.57 21.05
C LEU A 259 1.96 -3.57 21.09
N ALA A 260 0.76 -3.99 20.71
CA ALA A 260 -0.43 -3.15 20.77
C ALA A 260 -0.74 -2.70 22.20
N ASN A 261 -0.59 -3.60 23.17
CA ASN A 261 -0.78 -3.29 24.59
C ASN A 261 0.30 -2.32 25.10
N LYS A 262 1.58 -2.55 24.74
CA LYS A 262 2.72 -1.68 25.09
C LYS A 262 2.53 -0.27 24.52
N CYS A 263 2.14 -0.15 23.26
CA CYS A 263 2.00 1.10 22.55
C CYS A 263 0.61 1.77 22.75
N ARG A 264 -0.32 1.10 23.42
CA ARG A 264 -1.71 1.55 23.62
C ARG A 264 -2.41 1.91 22.30
N SER A 265 -2.19 1.10 21.30
CA SER A 265 -2.68 1.31 19.94
C SER A 265 -2.91 -0.04 19.24
N ALA A 266 -3.00 -0.06 17.90
CA ALA A 266 -3.04 -1.30 17.13
C ALA A 266 -1.64 -1.90 16.86
N GLY A 267 -0.60 -1.50 17.60
CA GLY A 267 0.79 -1.98 17.38
C GLY A 267 1.37 -1.51 16.05
N SER A 268 1.18 -0.25 15.73
CA SER A 268 1.69 0.42 14.53
C SER A 268 2.35 1.75 14.91
N TRP A 269 2.68 2.57 13.93
CA TRP A 269 3.34 3.87 14.09
C TRP A 269 2.53 4.91 14.86
N ASP A 270 1.22 4.73 14.96
CA ASP A 270 0.32 5.54 15.78
C ASP A 270 0.40 5.10 17.26
N THR A 271 1.49 5.46 17.93
CA THR A 271 1.73 5.10 19.32
C THR A 271 1.06 6.09 20.28
N HIS A 272 0.25 5.58 21.18
CA HIS A 272 -0.46 6.36 22.22
C HIS A 272 0.16 6.19 23.62
N GLY A 273 1.15 5.34 23.76
CA GLY A 273 1.92 5.09 24.99
C GLY A 273 3.26 4.49 24.69
N SER A 274 4.22 4.64 25.58
CA SER A 274 5.56 4.06 25.50
C SER A 274 6.25 4.29 24.13
N ASN A 275 6.04 5.45 23.51
CA ASN A 275 6.43 5.76 22.13
C ASN A 275 7.88 5.34 21.83
N PHE A 276 8.84 5.81 22.62
CA PHE A 276 10.26 5.51 22.37
C PHE A 276 10.60 4.03 22.53
N ALA A 277 9.98 3.33 23.48
CA ALA A 277 10.16 1.90 23.63
C ALA A 277 9.53 1.11 22.47
N CYS A 278 8.35 1.50 22.01
CA CYS A 278 7.74 0.90 20.81
C CYS A 278 8.59 1.10 19.56
N LEU A 279 9.12 2.31 19.37
CA LEU A 279 10.00 2.60 18.25
C LEU A 279 11.29 1.81 18.32
N LYS A 280 11.98 1.85 19.48
CA LYS A 280 13.30 1.25 19.68
C LYS A 280 13.27 -0.27 19.56
N ASP A 281 12.32 -0.90 20.27
CA ASP A 281 12.37 -2.34 20.49
C ASP A 281 11.69 -3.13 19.36
N ASP A 282 10.74 -2.51 18.65
CA ASP A 282 9.88 -3.23 17.73
C ASP A 282 9.82 -2.58 16.32
N LEU A 283 9.39 -1.31 16.22
CA LEU A 283 9.02 -0.73 14.93
C LEU A 283 10.23 -0.32 14.07
N LEU A 284 11.24 0.32 14.66
CA LEU A 284 12.42 0.75 13.91
C LEU A 284 13.31 -0.41 13.48
N PRO A 285 13.57 -1.45 14.30
CA PRO A 285 14.35 -2.60 13.86
C PRO A 285 13.72 -3.34 12.67
N GLU A 286 12.42 -3.58 12.70
CA GLU A 286 11.71 -4.18 11.57
C GLU A 286 11.81 -3.32 10.31
N PHE A 287 11.56 -2.01 10.45
CA PHE A 287 11.64 -1.07 9.34
C PHE A 287 13.07 -0.96 8.79
N ASP A 288 14.07 -0.85 9.65
CA ASP A 288 15.47 -0.74 9.26
C ASP A 288 15.90 -1.93 8.40
N GLN A 289 15.55 -3.14 8.84
CA GLN A 289 15.87 -4.35 8.09
C GLN A 289 15.20 -4.37 6.72
N CYS A 290 13.89 -4.30 6.67
CA CYS A 290 13.17 -4.54 5.42
C CYS A 290 13.28 -3.38 4.42
N PHE A 291 13.32 -2.13 4.90
CA PHE A 291 13.44 -0.98 4.03
C PHE A 291 14.87 -0.78 3.51
N SER A 292 15.89 -1.08 4.32
CA SER A 292 17.28 -1.06 3.82
C SER A 292 17.51 -2.12 2.75
N ALA A 293 16.90 -3.30 2.88
CA ALA A 293 16.97 -4.35 1.86
C ALA A 293 16.33 -3.90 0.54
N LEU A 294 15.18 -3.22 0.62
CA LEU A 294 14.51 -2.67 -0.58
C LEU A 294 15.35 -1.59 -1.26
N VAL A 295 16.01 -0.72 -0.47
CA VAL A 295 16.84 0.37 -1.02
C VAL A 295 18.12 -0.18 -1.68
N GLU A 296 18.65 -1.29 -1.15
CA GLU A 296 19.83 -1.96 -1.67
C GLU A 296 19.54 -2.66 -3.02
N ASP A 297 18.38 -3.31 -3.16
CA ASP A 297 17.94 -4.00 -4.39
C ASP A 297 17.58 -3.05 -5.52
#